data_3283927633fbd6fc4e3a2bdf62eb1ae9
#
_entry.id   3283927633fbd6fc4e3a2bdf62eb1ae9
#
_cell.length_a   1.000
_cell.length_b   1.000
_cell.length_c   1.000
_cell.angle_alpha   90.00
_cell.angle_beta   90.00
_cell.angle_gamma   90.00
#
_symmetry.space_group_name_H-M   'P 1'
#
loop_
_entity.id
_entity.type
_entity.pdbx_description
1 polymer ?
#
loop_
_entity_poly.entity_id
_entity_poly.type
_entity_poly.pdbx_seq_one_letter_code
_entity_poly.pdbx_strand_id
1 'polypeptide(L)'
;MQITSFSPRGDWNRQHARVLRFLFEHGGKCLMREDYLLFARVTEPELREPGTSLLLATVRGEGGPVLAGVSFVAGYGKKAFLIAVHPLYRRKGIGSALLKAQLERLGQLECRAGLNRIPFIGLCFKAGLTAFSLSQAPAGRTLLHFEGKVPNTVRLKAVPSKEGERCCRFPS
;
A
#
# COMPACT_ATOMS: atom_id res chain seq x y z
N MET A 1 -12.57 6.42 -8.84
CA MET A 1 -11.26 5.87 -8.43
C MET A 1 -11.47 4.47 -7.95
N GLN A 2 -10.67 3.53 -8.43
CA GLN A 2 -10.68 2.14 -8.02
C GLN A 2 -9.27 1.77 -7.53
N ILE A 3 -9.17 1.13 -6.38
CA ILE A 3 -7.91 0.57 -5.87
C ILE A 3 -8.00 -0.94 -6.04
N THR A 4 -7.03 -1.51 -6.74
CA THR A 4 -6.94 -2.94 -6.97
C THR A 4 -5.62 -3.47 -6.43
N SER A 5 -5.70 -4.62 -5.76
CA SER A 5 -4.50 -5.39 -5.48
C SER A 5 -3.96 -5.91 -6.80
N PHE A 6 -2.67 -5.73 -6.99
CA PHE A 6 -1.99 -6.35 -8.10
C PHE A 6 -2.08 -7.88 -7.94
N SER A 7 -2.72 -8.53 -8.89
CA SER A 7 -2.70 -9.98 -9.02
C SER A 7 -1.92 -10.32 -10.28
N PRO A 8 -0.86 -11.09 -10.22
CA PRO A 8 -0.05 -11.45 -11.37
C PRO A 8 -0.81 -12.45 -12.28
N ARG A 9 -1.93 -11.99 -12.85
CA ARG A 9 -2.64 -12.70 -13.92
C ARG A 9 -2.15 -12.14 -15.25
N GLY A 10 -1.12 -12.77 -15.84
CA GLY A 10 -0.55 -12.34 -17.10
C GLY A 10 0.95 -12.09 -17.04
N ASP A 11 1.48 -11.33 -17.99
CA ASP A 11 2.89 -11.02 -18.11
C ASP A 11 3.39 -10.11 -16.96
N TRP A 12 3.93 -10.73 -15.91
CA TRP A 12 4.53 -10.05 -14.76
C TRP A 12 5.56 -9.03 -15.21
N ASN A 13 6.45 -9.41 -16.11
CA ASN A 13 7.56 -8.56 -16.52
C ASN A 13 7.07 -7.26 -17.15
N ARG A 14 6.05 -7.33 -18.01
CA ARG A 14 5.46 -6.15 -18.65
C ARG A 14 4.78 -5.22 -17.65
N GLN A 15 4.04 -5.80 -16.72
CA GLN A 15 3.33 -5.02 -15.72
C GLN A 15 4.29 -4.43 -14.68
N HIS A 16 5.30 -5.17 -14.25
CA HIS A 16 6.36 -4.71 -13.36
C HIS A 16 7.13 -3.55 -13.97
N ALA A 17 7.54 -3.68 -15.24
CA ALA A 17 8.20 -2.59 -15.98
C ALA A 17 7.31 -1.33 -16.05
N ARG A 18 6.01 -1.47 -16.26
CA ARG A 18 5.05 -0.34 -16.27
C ARG A 18 4.99 0.35 -14.90
N VAL A 19 4.97 -0.42 -13.82
CA VAL A 19 4.95 0.13 -12.46
C VAL A 19 6.28 0.81 -12.12
N LEU A 20 7.41 0.19 -12.47
CA LEU A 20 8.74 0.77 -12.29
C LEU A 20 8.86 2.12 -13.01
N ARG A 21 8.42 2.17 -14.26
CA ARG A 21 8.41 3.42 -15.04
C ARG A 21 7.54 4.48 -14.35
N PHE A 22 6.35 4.13 -13.90
CA PHE A 22 5.46 5.05 -13.18
C PHE A 22 6.10 5.59 -11.90
N LEU A 23 6.74 4.72 -11.11
CA LEU A 23 7.46 5.11 -9.90
C LEU A 23 8.63 6.05 -10.23
N PHE A 24 9.40 5.76 -11.27
CA PHE A 24 10.50 6.60 -11.70
C PHE A 24 10.05 7.99 -12.14
N GLU A 25 9.01 8.06 -12.98
CA GLU A 25 8.49 9.32 -13.53
C GLU A 25 7.77 10.18 -12.46
N HIS A 26 7.06 9.57 -11.53
CA HIS A 26 6.15 10.29 -10.63
C HIS A 26 6.52 10.24 -9.16
N GLY A 27 7.39 9.36 -8.74
CA GLY A 27 7.84 9.23 -7.36
C GLY A 27 8.79 10.35 -6.93
N GLY A 28 9.58 10.87 -7.86
CA GLY A 28 10.47 12.01 -7.67
C GLY A 28 11.40 11.84 -6.47
N LYS A 29 11.71 12.95 -5.79
CA LYS A 29 12.55 12.97 -4.57
C LYS A 29 11.92 12.21 -3.39
N CYS A 30 10.68 11.71 -3.51
CA CYS A 30 10.00 10.98 -2.44
C CYS A 30 10.35 9.50 -2.37
N LEU A 31 10.89 8.92 -3.43
CA LEU A 31 11.35 7.53 -3.41
C LEU A 31 12.72 7.44 -2.73
N MET A 32 12.84 6.52 -1.79
CA MET A 32 14.15 6.09 -1.33
C MET A 32 14.77 5.21 -2.40
N ARG A 33 16.02 5.50 -2.77
CA ARG A 33 16.73 4.75 -3.81
C ARG A 33 16.81 3.26 -3.49
N GLU A 34 17.03 2.94 -2.24
CA GLU A 34 17.13 1.55 -1.74
C GLU A 34 15.82 0.79 -1.95
N ASP A 35 14.69 1.40 -1.56
CA ASP A 35 13.36 0.81 -1.71
C ASP A 35 12.98 0.61 -3.19
N TYR A 36 13.35 1.57 -4.05
CA TYR A 36 13.15 1.46 -5.50
C TYR A 36 13.99 0.32 -6.11
N LEU A 37 15.27 0.22 -5.74
CA LEU A 37 16.14 -0.86 -6.20
C LEU A 37 15.69 -2.24 -5.70
N LEU A 38 15.14 -2.31 -4.47
CA LEU A 38 14.53 -3.52 -3.97
C LEU A 38 13.33 -3.91 -4.84
N PHE A 39 12.41 -2.99 -5.07
CA PHE A 39 11.24 -3.25 -5.93
C PHE A 39 11.63 -3.64 -7.36
N ALA A 40 12.69 -3.04 -7.91
CA ALA A 40 13.18 -3.38 -9.26
C ALA A 40 13.65 -4.85 -9.39
N ARG A 41 14.02 -5.48 -8.28
CA ARG A 41 14.47 -6.89 -8.22
C ARG A 41 13.38 -7.86 -7.77
N VAL A 42 12.21 -7.35 -7.35
CA VAL A 42 11.11 -8.18 -6.85
C VAL A 42 10.63 -9.14 -7.94
N THR A 43 10.52 -10.38 -7.57
CA THR A 43 9.96 -11.46 -8.39
C THR A 43 8.49 -11.69 -8.09
N GLU A 44 7.77 -12.36 -9.00
CA GLU A 44 6.35 -12.69 -8.79
C GLU A 44 6.09 -13.50 -7.50
N PRO A 45 6.89 -14.54 -7.16
CA PRO A 45 6.72 -15.26 -5.90
C PRO A 45 6.86 -14.38 -4.65
N GLU A 46 7.81 -13.43 -4.66
CA GLU A 46 8.04 -12.52 -3.52
C GLU A 46 6.85 -11.58 -3.26
N LEU A 47 6.03 -11.28 -4.26
CA LEU A 47 4.78 -10.53 -4.04
C LEU A 47 3.74 -11.30 -3.22
N ARG A 48 3.88 -12.62 -3.11
CA ARG A 48 2.99 -13.48 -2.33
C ARG A 48 3.47 -13.68 -0.90
N GLU A 49 4.67 -13.19 -0.57
CA GLU A 49 5.20 -13.27 0.77
C GLU A 49 4.33 -12.49 1.77
N PRO A 50 4.17 -13.00 3.01
CA PRO A 50 3.48 -12.27 4.08
C PRO A 50 4.09 -10.89 4.29
N GLY A 51 3.25 -9.86 4.42
CA GLY A 51 3.71 -8.49 4.59
C GLY A 51 4.13 -7.80 3.29
N THR A 52 3.97 -8.46 2.13
CA THR A 52 4.24 -7.86 0.82
C THR A 52 2.93 -7.57 0.10
N SER A 53 2.83 -6.39 -0.49
CA SER A 53 1.63 -5.96 -1.21
C SER A 53 1.96 -4.88 -2.25
N LEU A 54 1.38 -5.03 -3.43
CA LEU A 54 1.39 -4.02 -4.48
C LEU A 54 -0.05 -3.59 -4.78
N LEU A 55 -0.36 -2.32 -4.59
CA LEU A 55 -1.66 -1.72 -4.90
C LEU A 55 -1.54 -0.70 -6.02
N LEU A 56 -2.51 -0.74 -6.92
CA LEU A 56 -2.65 0.18 -8.04
C LEU A 56 -3.95 0.96 -7.88
N ALA A 57 -3.87 2.29 -7.96
CA ALA A 57 -5.03 3.17 -8.02
C ALA A 57 -5.25 3.60 -9.46
N THR A 58 -6.43 3.32 -10.00
CA THR A 58 -6.84 3.74 -11.34
C THR A 58 -8.00 4.73 -11.26
N VAL A 59 -8.03 5.65 -12.21
CA VAL A 59 -9.14 6.57 -12.42
C VAL A 59 -9.68 6.40 -13.83
N ARG A 60 -10.96 6.71 -14.02
CA ARG A 60 -11.58 6.68 -15.35
C ARG A 60 -11.09 7.86 -16.16
N GLY A 61 -10.44 7.62 -17.27
CA GLY A 61 -10.07 8.60 -18.29
C GLY A 61 -10.96 8.45 -19.53
N GLU A 62 -10.81 9.34 -20.49
CA GLU A 62 -11.57 9.32 -21.75
C GLU A 62 -11.30 8.06 -22.57
N GLY A 63 -10.06 7.55 -22.56
CA GLY A 63 -9.62 6.33 -23.28
C GLY A 63 -9.62 5.06 -22.42
N GLY A 64 -10.25 5.06 -21.21
CA GLY A 64 -10.27 3.91 -20.32
C GLY A 64 -9.56 4.15 -18.97
N PRO A 65 -9.26 3.09 -18.19
CA PRO A 65 -8.64 3.24 -16.87
C PRO A 65 -7.20 3.72 -16.98
N VAL A 66 -6.89 4.84 -16.31
CA VAL A 66 -5.57 5.46 -16.23
C VAL A 66 -4.95 5.17 -14.87
N LEU A 67 -3.68 4.76 -14.84
CA LEU A 67 -2.93 4.57 -13.60
C LEU A 67 -2.66 5.92 -12.95
N ALA A 68 -3.25 6.15 -11.79
CA ALA A 68 -3.18 7.41 -11.06
C ALA A 68 -2.28 7.34 -9.82
N GLY A 69 -2.04 6.14 -9.29
CA GLY A 69 -1.15 5.94 -8.14
C GLY A 69 -0.73 4.49 -7.96
N VAL A 70 0.38 4.32 -7.29
CA VAL A 70 0.98 3.03 -6.96
C VAL A 70 1.45 3.06 -5.51
N SER A 71 1.26 1.96 -4.81
CA SER A 71 1.88 1.72 -3.49
C SER A 71 2.41 0.29 -3.41
N PHE A 72 3.68 0.16 -3.07
CA PHE A 72 4.36 -1.12 -2.83
C PHE A 72 4.87 -1.16 -1.39
N VAL A 73 4.69 -2.30 -0.76
CA VAL A 73 5.14 -2.59 0.60
C VAL A 73 5.80 -3.96 0.61
N ALA A 74 6.94 -4.09 1.27
CA ALA A 74 7.61 -5.37 1.52
C ALA A 74 7.95 -5.51 3.01
N GLY A 75 7.70 -6.70 3.58
CA GLY A 75 7.95 -6.97 4.99
C GLY A 75 7.22 -6.02 5.94
N TYR A 76 5.93 -5.75 5.67
CA TYR A 76 5.12 -4.78 6.42
C TYR A 76 5.68 -3.34 6.40
N GLY A 77 6.50 -3.00 5.41
CA GLY A 77 7.16 -1.71 5.26
C GLY A 77 8.56 -1.61 5.87
N LYS A 78 9.01 -2.62 6.61
CA LYS A 78 10.37 -2.67 7.17
C LYS A 78 11.44 -2.85 6.11
N LYS A 79 11.19 -3.71 5.12
CA LYS A 79 12.11 -3.95 4.00
C LYS A 79 12.05 -2.83 2.98
N ALA A 80 10.85 -2.46 2.52
CA ALA A 80 10.64 -1.37 1.58
C ALA A 80 9.23 -0.79 1.68
N PHE A 81 9.12 0.51 1.44
CA PHE A 81 7.86 1.22 1.31
C PHE A 81 7.95 2.25 0.17
N LEU A 82 7.13 2.08 -0.85
CA LEU A 82 7.03 3.00 -1.98
C LEU A 82 5.60 3.47 -2.17
N ILE A 83 5.43 4.76 -2.41
CA ILE A 83 4.16 5.34 -2.81
C ILE A 83 4.39 6.48 -3.80
N ALA A 84 3.67 6.46 -4.90
CA ALA A 84 3.68 7.52 -5.89
C ALA A 84 2.27 7.81 -6.39
N VAL A 85 1.99 9.09 -6.63
CA VAL A 85 0.72 9.55 -7.23
C VAL A 85 1.06 10.48 -8.40
N HIS A 86 0.43 10.21 -9.52
CA HIS A 86 0.58 11.00 -10.72
C HIS A 86 0.24 12.48 -10.46
N PRO A 87 1.03 13.45 -10.93
CA PRO A 87 0.90 14.87 -10.59
C PRO A 87 -0.51 15.43 -10.79
N LEU A 88 -1.20 15.09 -11.89
CA LEU A 88 -2.55 15.55 -12.19
C LEU A 88 -3.63 15.05 -11.21
N TYR A 89 -3.32 14.00 -10.46
CA TYR A 89 -4.25 13.38 -9.51
C TYR A 89 -3.84 13.56 -8.05
N ARG A 90 -2.80 14.35 -7.78
CA ARG A 90 -2.40 14.72 -6.41
C ARG A 90 -3.49 15.56 -5.75
N ARG A 91 -3.50 15.58 -4.40
CA ARG A 91 -4.49 16.27 -3.55
C ARG A 91 -5.95 15.82 -3.71
N LYS A 92 -6.20 14.77 -4.49
CA LYS A 92 -7.53 14.12 -4.66
C LYS A 92 -7.74 12.92 -3.73
N GLY A 93 -6.94 12.78 -2.67
CA GLY A 93 -7.08 11.71 -1.68
C GLY A 93 -6.47 10.36 -2.07
N ILE A 94 -5.92 10.19 -3.29
CA ILE A 94 -5.40 8.90 -3.80
C ILE A 94 -4.31 8.34 -2.90
N GLY A 95 -3.34 9.15 -2.48
CA GLY A 95 -2.27 8.70 -1.60
C GLY A 95 -2.78 8.19 -0.26
N SER A 96 -3.72 8.93 0.37
CA SER A 96 -4.33 8.51 1.64
C SER A 96 -5.14 7.23 1.49
N ALA A 97 -5.87 7.07 0.39
CA ALA A 97 -6.64 5.86 0.10
C ALA A 97 -5.73 4.65 -0.14
N LEU A 98 -4.62 4.80 -0.88
CA LEU A 98 -3.62 3.76 -1.06
C LEU A 98 -2.99 3.33 0.27
N LEU A 99 -2.61 4.30 1.12
CA LEU A 99 -1.97 4.01 2.40
C LEU A 99 -2.92 3.30 3.37
N LYS A 100 -4.19 3.75 3.44
CA LYS A 100 -5.24 3.08 4.21
C LYS A 100 -5.50 1.66 3.71
N ALA A 101 -5.63 1.47 2.40
CA ALA A 101 -5.82 0.15 1.81
C ALA A 101 -4.65 -0.80 2.07
N GLN A 102 -3.40 -0.30 2.10
CA GLN A 102 -2.24 -1.09 2.52
C GLN A 102 -2.34 -1.51 3.99
N LEU A 103 -2.69 -0.57 4.87
CA LEU A 103 -2.82 -0.83 6.30
C LEU A 103 -3.95 -1.86 6.57
N GLU A 104 -5.10 -1.70 5.94
CA GLU A 104 -6.23 -2.64 6.04
C GLU A 104 -5.87 -4.03 5.54
N ARG A 105 -5.18 -4.10 4.38
CA ARG A 105 -4.77 -5.36 3.76
C ARG A 105 -3.74 -6.12 4.58
N LEU A 106 -2.73 -5.43 5.09
CA LEU A 106 -1.61 -6.02 5.81
C LEU A 106 -1.88 -6.19 7.31
N GLY A 107 -2.82 -5.43 7.86
CA GLY A 107 -3.14 -5.39 9.29
C GLY A 107 -2.15 -4.58 10.13
N GLN A 108 -0.94 -4.37 9.63
CA GLN A 108 0.09 -3.51 10.20
C GLN A 108 0.96 -2.93 9.09
N LEU A 109 1.52 -1.77 9.34
CA LEU A 109 2.36 -1.07 8.37
C LEU A 109 3.38 -0.20 9.09
N GLU A 110 4.62 -0.24 8.62
CA GLU A 110 5.68 0.69 9.01
C GLU A 110 6.16 1.47 7.77
N CYS A 111 6.55 2.71 7.95
CA CYS A 111 7.20 3.49 6.89
C CYS A 111 8.10 4.57 7.47
N ARG A 112 8.97 5.10 6.62
CA ARG A 112 9.95 6.13 7.00
C ARG A 112 9.77 7.36 6.13
N ALA A 113 9.87 8.54 6.73
CA ALA A 113 9.77 9.82 6.04
C ALA A 113 10.93 10.75 6.44
N GLY A 114 11.59 11.36 5.47
CA GLY A 114 12.49 12.47 5.78
C GLY A 114 11.71 13.65 6.36
N LEU A 115 12.26 14.34 7.37
CA LEU A 115 11.60 15.49 8.00
C LEU A 115 11.25 16.63 7.03
N ASN A 116 11.97 16.74 5.93
CA ASN A 116 11.69 17.72 4.88
C ASN A 116 10.50 17.35 3.97
N ARG A 117 9.82 16.21 4.24
CA ARG A 117 8.73 15.69 3.42
C ARG A 117 7.36 15.90 4.07
N ILE A 118 7.06 17.14 4.40
CA ILE A 118 5.83 17.54 5.09
C ILE A 118 4.55 16.93 4.45
N PRO A 119 4.37 16.93 3.10
CA PRO A 119 3.17 16.35 2.50
C PRO A 119 3.02 14.84 2.76
N PHE A 120 4.14 14.09 2.80
CA PHE A 120 4.10 12.67 3.08
C PHE A 120 3.89 12.38 4.57
N ILE A 121 4.50 13.17 5.46
CA ILE A 121 4.26 13.12 6.90
C ILE A 121 2.76 13.34 7.20
N GLY A 122 2.17 14.39 6.61
CA GLY A 122 0.74 14.67 6.73
C GLY A 122 -0.15 13.56 6.17
N LEU A 123 0.31 12.87 5.12
CA LEU A 123 -0.37 11.69 4.56
C LEU A 123 -0.36 10.53 5.56
N CYS A 124 0.75 10.24 6.23
CA CYS A 124 0.88 9.20 7.24
C CYS A 124 -0.10 9.43 8.40
N PHE A 125 -0.13 10.64 8.97
CA PHE A 125 -1.08 10.97 10.03
C PHE A 125 -2.54 10.86 9.58
N LYS A 126 -2.88 11.35 8.39
CA LYS A 126 -4.24 11.22 7.82
C LYS A 126 -4.67 9.77 7.58
N ALA A 127 -3.73 8.88 7.36
CA ALA A 127 -4.00 7.46 7.21
C ALA A 127 -4.11 6.71 8.55
N GLY A 128 -3.86 7.39 9.67
CA GLY A 128 -3.95 6.83 11.02
C GLY A 128 -2.65 6.18 11.51
N LEU A 129 -1.51 6.47 10.86
CA LEU A 129 -0.22 6.04 11.37
C LEU A 129 0.28 6.99 12.46
N THR A 130 1.00 6.44 13.43
CA THR A 130 1.62 7.16 14.54
C THR A 130 3.13 7.24 14.36
N ALA A 131 3.71 8.40 14.59
CA ALA A 131 5.16 8.55 14.63
C ALA A 131 5.69 8.04 15.96
N PHE A 132 6.71 7.16 15.94
CA PHE A 132 7.21 6.52 17.16
C PHE A 132 8.72 6.70 17.40
N SER A 133 9.49 6.99 16.38
CA SER A 133 10.94 7.19 16.53
C SER A 133 11.55 8.07 15.44
N LEU A 134 12.76 8.53 15.72
CA LEU A 134 13.63 9.24 14.78
C LEU A 134 14.93 8.46 14.59
N SER A 135 15.47 8.48 13.39
CA SER A 135 16.80 7.96 13.09
C SER A 135 17.56 8.88 12.14
N GLN A 136 18.87 8.73 12.10
CA GLN A 136 19.68 9.43 11.11
C GLN A 136 20.05 8.45 9.97
N ALA A 137 19.74 8.87 8.75
CA ALA A 137 20.18 8.15 7.55
C ALA A 137 21.63 8.54 7.22
N PRO A 138 22.35 7.71 6.42
CA PRO A 138 23.60 8.12 5.80
C PRO A 138 23.44 9.48 5.11
N ALA A 139 24.42 10.35 5.19
CA ALA A 139 24.38 11.75 4.76
C ALA A 139 23.58 12.71 5.67
N GLY A 140 23.43 12.40 6.96
CA GLY A 140 22.93 13.34 8.00
C GLY A 140 21.44 13.69 7.88
N ARG A 141 20.66 12.97 7.08
CA ARG A 141 19.21 13.20 6.99
C ARG A 141 18.45 12.53 8.11
N THR A 142 17.64 13.29 8.82
CA THR A 142 16.77 12.74 9.86
C THR A 142 15.52 12.11 9.24
N LEU A 143 15.22 10.90 9.66
CA LEU A 143 14.05 10.14 9.26
C LEU A 143 13.09 9.98 10.44
N LEU A 144 11.83 10.25 10.20
CA LEU A 144 10.72 9.99 11.12
C LEU A 144 10.13 8.61 10.77
N HIS A 145 10.00 7.75 11.76
CA HIS A 145 9.43 6.41 11.63
C HIS A 145 7.97 6.40 12.04
N PHE A 146 7.15 5.80 11.21
CA PHE A 146 5.72 5.65 11.42
C PHE A 146 5.34 4.19 11.55
N GLU A 147 4.38 3.91 12.42
CA GLU A 147 3.70 2.61 12.48
C GLU A 147 2.18 2.80 12.50
N GLY A 148 1.47 1.80 12.00
CA GLY A 148 0.02 1.69 12.09
C GLY A 148 -0.39 0.24 12.23
N LYS A 149 -1.42 0.00 13.03
CA LYS A 149 -2.02 -1.33 13.24
C LYS A 149 -3.54 -1.20 13.13
N VAL A 150 -4.18 -2.14 12.44
CA VAL A 150 -5.64 -2.26 12.44
C VAL A 150 -6.04 -3.07 13.67
N PRO A 151 -6.91 -2.54 14.56
CA PRO A 151 -7.41 -3.31 15.70
C PRO A 151 -8.08 -4.60 15.21
N ASN A 152 -7.79 -5.72 15.87
CA ASN A 152 -8.30 -7.05 15.50
C ASN A 152 -9.84 -7.17 15.43
N THR A 153 -10.57 -6.22 16.00
CA THR A 153 -12.04 -6.19 16.02
C THR A 153 -12.68 -6.09 14.63
N VAL A 154 -11.95 -5.63 13.61
CA VAL A 154 -12.49 -5.47 12.25
C VAL A 154 -12.37 -6.77 11.43
N ARG A 155 -11.48 -7.69 11.81
CA ARG A 155 -11.30 -8.98 11.09
C ARG A 155 -12.43 -10.00 11.35
N LEU A 156 -13.25 -9.85 12.38
CA LEU A 156 -14.31 -10.79 12.76
C LEU A 156 -15.63 -10.61 12.01
N LYS A 157 -15.77 -9.62 11.13
CA LYS A 157 -17.03 -9.34 10.41
C LYS A 157 -17.18 -9.97 9.03
N ALA A 158 -16.36 -10.93 8.64
CA ALA A 158 -16.43 -11.57 7.33
C ALA A 158 -16.55 -13.10 7.39
N VAL A 159 -17.44 -13.62 8.24
CA VAL A 159 -17.92 -15.00 8.13
C VAL A 159 -19.45 -14.97 8.10
N PRO A 160 -20.10 -15.21 6.96
CA PRO A 160 -21.54 -15.46 6.95
C PRO A 160 -21.78 -16.86 7.53
N SER A 161 -22.26 -16.92 8.77
CA SER A 161 -22.79 -18.15 9.36
C SER A 161 -24.05 -18.55 8.60
N LYS A 162 -23.95 -19.57 7.75
CA LYS A 162 -25.10 -20.35 7.32
C LYS A 162 -25.35 -21.42 8.38
N GLU A 163 -26.04 -21.10 9.40
CA GLU A 163 -26.70 -22.09 10.24
C GLU A 163 -28.10 -22.34 9.66
N GLY A 164 -28.25 -23.50 9.03
CA GLY A 164 -29.54 -24.02 8.63
C GLY A 164 -30.32 -24.52 9.85
N GLU A 165 -31.44 -23.90 10.11
CA GLU A 165 -32.47 -24.43 11.01
C GLU A 165 -32.94 -25.79 10.52
N ARG A 166 -32.60 -26.84 11.26
CA ARG A 166 -33.32 -28.12 11.18
C ARG A 166 -34.31 -28.16 12.30
N CYS A 167 -35.53 -27.86 11.93
CA CYS A 167 -36.72 -28.05 12.78
C CYS A 167 -36.91 -29.54 13.03
N CYS A 168 -36.68 -30.01 14.26
CA CYS A 168 -37.08 -31.35 14.69
C CYS A 168 -38.57 -31.36 15.04
N ARG A 169 -39.39 -32.01 14.20
CA ARG A 169 -40.77 -32.41 14.54
C ARG A 169 -40.69 -33.64 15.40
N PHE A 170 -41.31 -33.59 16.59
CA PHE A 170 -41.67 -34.76 17.36
C PHE A 170 -43.08 -35.21 16.93
N PRO A 171 -43.31 -36.52 16.69
CA PRO A 171 -44.67 -37.07 16.57
C PRO A 171 -45.22 -37.43 17.96
N SER A 172 -46.53 -37.27 18.06
CA SER A 172 -47.38 -37.68 19.17
C SER A 172 -47.53 -39.16 19.30
#